data_ba53e2e83a968678b4516af1b6111712
#
_entry.id   ba53e2e83a968678b4516af1b6111712
#
_cell.length_a   1.000
_cell.length_b   1.000
_cell.length_c   1.000
_cell.angle_alpha   90.00
_cell.angle_beta   90.00
_cell.angle_gamma   90.00
#
_symmetry.space_group_name_H-M   'P 1'
#
loop_
_entity.id
_entity.type
_entity.pdbx_description
1 polymer ?
#
loop_
_entity_poly.entity_id
_entity_poly.type
_entity_poly.pdbx_seq_one_letter_code
_entity_poly.pdbx_strand_id
1 'polypeptide(L)'
;MMEQALQAEKSKRVRRGPLLFCSLALYQVVLLIVFCGFLAWRLILDRRYRRGARERFGVVPRSATGAKVVWIHGVSVGEVKAADSLIHLLGERHPDLELVVSATTPTGFALAKDMYPHLRVILYPMDLGPCPAIALRRVAPICVLLMELEVWPNFLQAASNLGIPVAVINGRISEQSFKRYRMIRALLPQFNLIQIYCMQDEVYRTRLLELNVDRNLTEVTGNMKYDNVRTEGESEETIAVRDWLSPDGRLVLVCGSTHGDEEEWLATAANDVRSDLGIAMRIVVAPRHPERAPSVREGLAARGWTCSMWSSHMGGRRPLADNEILIVDTIGHLETFYGACDLAFIGGSLVPRGGQNMVEAAAMGKAVVFGPHVSNFRRDVQLLLEAHAACQVSDLEDLRAKLKTLCGDDQLRQKLGERAVGLIRGNQGSTERTLEKLQPLLGAS
;
A
#
# COMPACT_ATOMS: atom_id res chain seq x y z
N MET A 1 -2.44 -32.44 -23.39
CA MET A 1 -3.79 -31.98 -23.04
C MET A 1 -3.82 -30.48 -22.71
N MET A 2 -2.86 -29.93 -21.94
CA MET A 2 -2.79 -28.50 -21.60
C MET A 2 -2.45 -27.60 -22.80
N GLU A 3 -1.57 -28.04 -23.70
CA GLU A 3 -1.28 -27.33 -24.96
C GLU A 3 -2.48 -27.29 -25.94
N GLN A 4 -3.28 -28.34 -25.94
CA GLN A 4 -4.52 -28.39 -26.77
C GLN A 4 -5.61 -27.49 -26.15
N ALA A 5 -5.67 -27.34 -24.83
CA ALA A 5 -6.54 -26.39 -24.15
C ALA A 5 -6.13 -24.94 -24.43
N LEU A 6 -4.84 -24.63 -24.37
CA LEU A 6 -4.27 -23.30 -24.72
C LEU A 6 -4.44 -22.99 -26.23
N GLN A 7 -4.39 -23.99 -27.12
CA GLN A 7 -4.67 -23.80 -28.54
C GLN A 7 -6.16 -23.66 -28.81
N ALA A 8 -7.04 -24.37 -28.09
CA ALA A 8 -8.49 -24.20 -28.20
C ALA A 8 -8.95 -22.83 -27.67
N GLU A 9 -8.29 -22.29 -26.65
CA GLU A 9 -8.54 -20.92 -26.15
C GLU A 9 -8.03 -19.83 -27.11
N LYS A 10 -6.93 -20.07 -27.86
CA LYS A 10 -6.49 -19.16 -28.93
C LYS A 10 -7.55 -19.00 -30.02
N SER A 11 -8.51 -19.93 -30.15
CA SER A 11 -9.59 -19.89 -31.14
C SER A 11 -10.84 -19.10 -30.70
N LYS A 12 -10.99 -18.83 -29.38
CA LYS A 12 -12.00 -17.88 -28.87
C LYS A 12 -11.46 -16.45 -28.92
N ARG A 13 -10.85 -16.03 -30.04
CA ARG A 13 -10.72 -14.59 -30.33
C ARG A 13 -12.10 -13.98 -30.15
N VAL A 14 -12.24 -13.11 -29.17
CA VAL A 14 -13.44 -12.27 -29.00
C VAL A 14 -13.75 -11.76 -30.41
N ARG A 15 -14.77 -12.34 -31.08
CA ARG A 15 -15.17 -11.91 -32.41
C ARG A 15 -15.42 -10.41 -32.28
N ARG A 16 -14.65 -9.62 -33.02
CA ARG A 16 -14.78 -8.18 -33.12
C ARG A 16 -16.14 -7.85 -33.68
N GLY A 17 -17.16 -7.90 -32.86
CA GLY A 17 -18.48 -7.45 -33.29
C GLY A 17 -18.45 -5.94 -33.52
N PRO A 18 -19.26 -5.41 -34.46
CA PRO A 18 -19.33 -3.96 -34.69
C PRO A 18 -19.58 -3.14 -33.46
N LEU A 19 -20.26 -3.71 -32.46
CA LEU A 19 -20.51 -3.08 -31.15
C LEU A 19 -19.21 -2.83 -30.33
N LEU A 20 -18.28 -3.77 -30.32
CA LEU A 20 -16.99 -3.61 -29.63
C LEU A 20 -16.13 -2.55 -30.32
N PHE A 21 -16.15 -2.53 -31.66
CA PHE A 21 -15.43 -1.51 -32.44
C PHE A 21 -15.99 -0.11 -32.13
N CYS A 22 -17.31 0.06 -32.14
CA CYS A 22 -17.97 1.33 -31.83
C CYS A 22 -17.72 1.79 -30.38
N SER A 23 -17.73 0.86 -29.40
CA SER A 23 -17.47 1.20 -27.99
C SER A 23 -16.03 1.62 -27.75
N LEU A 24 -15.06 0.94 -28.37
CA LEU A 24 -13.65 1.33 -28.32
C LEU A 24 -13.41 2.67 -29.03
N ALA A 25 -14.04 2.91 -30.18
CA ALA A 25 -13.97 4.18 -30.88
C ALA A 25 -14.54 5.33 -30.02
N LEU A 26 -15.70 5.13 -29.40
CA LEU A 26 -16.29 6.09 -28.46
C LEU A 26 -15.37 6.33 -27.27
N TYR A 27 -14.82 5.29 -26.69
CA TYR A 27 -13.85 5.39 -25.60
C TYR A 27 -12.61 6.24 -26.01
N GLN A 28 -12.07 6.02 -27.21
CA GLN A 28 -10.98 6.80 -27.76
C GLN A 28 -11.34 8.29 -27.91
N VAL A 29 -12.54 8.61 -28.40
CA VAL A 29 -13.00 10.00 -28.55
C VAL A 29 -13.13 10.67 -27.18
N VAL A 30 -13.74 9.98 -26.21
CA VAL A 30 -13.85 10.51 -24.83
C VAL A 30 -12.46 10.73 -24.21
N LEU A 31 -11.55 9.77 -24.35
CA LEU A 31 -10.18 9.91 -23.88
C LEU A 31 -9.45 11.07 -24.54
N LEU A 32 -9.64 11.24 -25.86
CA LEU A 32 -9.01 12.35 -26.61
C LEU A 32 -9.50 13.71 -26.09
N ILE A 33 -10.79 13.86 -25.82
CA ILE A 33 -11.37 15.09 -25.27
C ILE A 33 -10.82 15.38 -23.87
N VAL A 34 -10.82 14.36 -22.98
CA VAL A 34 -10.26 14.46 -21.63
C VAL A 34 -8.76 14.74 -21.68
N PHE A 35 -8.06 14.12 -22.63
CA PHE A 35 -6.64 14.31 -22.86
C PHE A 35 -6.32 15.74 -23.34
N CYS A 36 -7.01 16.24 -24.36
CA CYS A 36 -6.78 17.61 -24.87
C CYS A 36 -7.08 18.67 -23.81
N GLY A 37 -8.11 18.47 -22.97
CA GLY A 37 -8.43 19.42 -21.90
C GLY A 37 -7.48 19.32 -20.70
N PHE A 38 -7.34 18.14 -20.13
CA PHE A 38 -6.63 17.92 -18.87
C PHE A 38 -5.12 17.82 -19.03
N LEU A 39 -4.63 17.09 -20.03
CA LEU A 39 -3.21 16.84 -20.16
C LEU A 39 -2.47 18.01 -20.80
N ALA A 40 -3.09 18.72 -21.77
CA ALA A 40 -2.50 19.94 -22.29
C ALA A 40 -2.31 20.97 -21.16
N TRP A 41 -3.32 21.11 -20.31
CA TRP A 41 -3.25 21.95 -19.12
C TRP A 41 -2.16 21.49 -18.12
N ARG A 42 -2.05 20.19 -17.83
CA ARG A 42 -1.02 19.63 -16.94
C ARG A 42 0.38 19.68 -17.53
N LEU A 43 0.55 19.42 -18.82
CA LEU A 43 1.86 19.51 -19.49
C LEU A 43 2.36 20.96 -19.55
N ILE A 44 1.47 21.94 -19.60
CA ILE A 44 1.84 23.36 -19.60
C ILE A 44 2.24 23.82 -18.19
N LEU A 45 1.47 23.44 -17.15
CA LEU A 45 1.61 23.96 -15.80
C LEU A 45 2.55 23.16 -14.89
N ASP A 46 2.70 21.85 -15.09
CA ASP A 46 3.46 21.00 -14.19
C ASP A 46 4.72 20.45 -14.85
N ARG A 47 5.89 21.00 -14.45
CA ARG A 47 7.21 20.54 -14.93
C ARG A 47 7.46 19.04 -14.66
N ARG A 48 6.83 18.45 -13.63
CA ARG A 48 6.96 17.03 -13.29
C ARG A 48 6.29 16.15 -14.33
N TYR A 49 5.17 16.58 -14.92
CA TYR A 49 4.50 15.88 -16.00
C TYR A 49 5.24 15.95 -17.33
N ARG A 50 6.00 17.01 -17.59
CA ARG A 50 6.84 17.14 -18.80
C ARG A 50 8.04 16.19 -18.77
N ARG A 51 8.60 15.94 -17.57
CA ARG A 51 9.65 14.93 -17.39
C ARG A 51 9.00 13.54 -17.49
N GLY A 52 9.20 12.84 -18.59
CA GLY A 52 8.62 11.52 -18.84
C GLY A 52 7.45 11.52 -19.82
N ALA A 53 7.15 12.64 -20.47
CA ALA A 53 6.11 12.69 -21.51
C ALA A 53 6.35 11.64 -22.60
N ARG A 54 7.60 11.41 -23.02
CA ARG A 54 7.95 10.36 -24.00
C ARG A 54 7.51 8.97 -23.57
N GLU A 55 7.76 8.60 -22.30
CA GLU A 55 7.37 7.31 -21.75
C GLU A 55 5.85 7.16 -21.69
N ARG A 56 5.14 8.22 -21.33
CA ARG A 56 3.67 8.25 -21.34
C ARG A 56 3.08 8.06 -22.74
N PHE A 57 3.79 8.47 -23.77
CA PHE A 57 3.45 8.18 -25.17
C PHE A 57 3.96 6.80 -25.66
N GLY A 58 4.42 5.96 -24.73
CA GLY A 58 4.88 4.60 -25.03
C GLY A 58 6.35 4.53 -25.44
N VAL A 59 7.07 5.65 -25.55
CA VAL A 59 8.49 5.67 -25.95
C VAL A 59 9.37 5.42 -24.71
N VAL A 60 9.27 4.20 -24.18
CA VAL A 60 10.05 3.73 -23.03
C VAL A 60 11.40 3.14 -23.48
N PRO A 61 12.44 3.08 -22.60
CA PRO A 61 13.68 2.38 -22.90
C PRO A 61 13.44 0.92 -23.30
N ARG A 62 14.21 0.39 -24.25
CA ARG A 62 14.19 -1.04 -24.60
C ARG A 62 15.01 -1.84 -23.61
N SER A 63 14.74 -3.16 -23.48
CA SER A 63 15.64 -4.06 -22.79
C SER A 63 16.99 -4.07 -23.52
N ALA A 64 18.07 -4.01 -22.75
CA ALA A 64 19.43 -4.15 -23.28
C ALA A 64 20.01 -5.55 -23.06
N THR A 65 19.36 -6.37 -22.24
CA THR A 65 19.92 -7.65 -21.78
C THR A 65 19.53 -8.86 -22.64
N GLY A 66 18.45 -8.74 -23.41
CA GLY A 66 17.86 -9.89 -24.14
C GLY A 66 17.17 -10.92 -23.22
N ALA A 67 17.13 -10.66 -21.90
CA ALA A 67 16.45 -11.50 -20.93
C ALA A 67 14.91 -11.47 -21.13
N LYS A 68 14.23 -12.50 -20.64
CA LYS A 68 12.76 -12.52 -20.56
C LYS A 68 12.29 -11.44 -19.58
N VAL A 69 11.38 -10.57 -19.98
CA VAL A 69 10.92 -9.44 -19.18
C VAL A 69 9.58 -9.75 -18.53
N VAL A 70 9.47 -9.51 -17.22
CA VAL A 70 8.19 -9.44 -16.49
C VAL A 70 7.90 -7.97 -16.17
N TRP A 71 6.75 -7.47 -16.62
CA TRP A 71 6.37 -6.08 -16.39
C TRP A 71 5.34 -5.97 -15.27
N ILE A 72 5.71 -5.34 -14.16
CA ILE A 72 4.86 -5.12 -12.98
C ILE A 72 4.40 -3.66 -12.97
N HIS A 73 3.09 -3.43 -12.84
CA HIS A 73 2.51 -2.10 -12.85
C HIS A 73 1.73 -1.82 -11.56
N GLY A 74 2.08 -0.73 -10.87
CA GLY A 74 1.31 -0.15 -9.77
C GLY A 74 1.04 1.34 -10.02
N VAL A 75 -0.19 1.80 -9.88
CA VAL A 75 -0.56 3.20 -10.19
C VAL A 75 0.03 4.17 -9.19
N SER A 76 0.00 3.84 -7.90
CA SER A 76 0.26 4.73 -6.78
C SER A 76 1.38 4.25 -5.87
N VAL A 77 1.78 5.11 -4.92
CA VAL A 77 2.72 4.78 -3.84
C VAL A 77 2.30 3.53 -3.07
N GLY A 78 1.00 3.40 -2.76
CA GLY A 78 0.49 2.25 -2.01
C GLY A 78 0.64 0.94 -2.77
N GLU A 79 0.35 0.94 -4.08
CA GLU A 79 0.46 -0.24 -4.94
C GLU A 79 1.92 -0.63 -5.20
N VAL A 80 2.82 0.35 -5.39
CA VAL A 80 4.26 0.09 -5.52
C VAL A 80 4.81 -0.58 -4.26
N LYS A 81 4.44 -0.08 -3.08
CA LYS A 81 4.80 -0.71 -1.80
C LYS A 81 4.18 -2.10 -1.65
N ALA A 82 2.92 -2.29 -2.05
CA ALA A 82 2.26 -3.59 -1.93
C ALA A 82 2.88 -4.65 -2.87
N ALA A 83 3.51 -4.25 -3.97
CA ALA A 83 4.20 -5.15 -4.89
C ALA A 83 5.59 -5.59 -4.40
N ASP A 84 6.13 -4.98 -3.34
CA ASP A 84 7.53 -5.13 -2.92
C ASP A 84 7.91 -6.58 -2.64
N SER A 85 7.13 -7.28 -1.82
CA SER A 85 7.37 -8.71 -1.52
C SER A 85 7.39 -9.59 -2.77
N LEU A 86 6.52 -9.32 -3.76
CA LEU A 86 6.50 -10.09 -5.01
C LEU A 86 7.71 -9.75 -5.90
N ILE A 87 8.11 -8.48 -5.97
CA ILE A 87 9.29 -8.06 -6.75
C ILE A 87 10.54 -8.73 -6.21
N HIS A 88 10.74 -8.73 -4.88
CA HIS A 88 11.85 -9.42 -4.24
C HIS A 88 11.81 -10.93 -4.47
N LEU A 89 10.67 -11.57 -4.24
CA LEU A 89 10.51 -13.00 -4.42
C LEU A 89 10.73 -13.45 -5.87
N LEU A 90 10.27 -12.68 -6.85
CA LEU A 90 10.56 -12.92 -8.27
C LEU A 90 12.05 -12.81 -8.57
N GLY A 91 12.73 -11.78 -8.05
CA GLY A 91 14.16 -11.59 -8.23
C GLY A 91 15.00 -12.73 -7.64
N GLU A 92 14.58 -13.26 -6.49
CA GLU A 92 15.24 -14.39 -5.82
C GLU A 92 15.03 -15.74 -6.55
N ARG A 93 13.78 -16.02 -6.94
CA ARG A 93 13.42 -17.32 -7.53
C ARG A 93 13.63 -17.41 -9.04
N HIS A 94 13.67 -16.28 -9.71
CA HIS A 94 13.82 -16.18 -11.16
C HIS A 94 14.88 -15.13 -11.54
N PRO A 95 16.16 -15.33 -11.16
CA PRO A 95 17.23 -14.36 -11.41
C PRO A 95 17.54 -14.15 -12.90
N ASP A 96 17.05 -15.04 -13.75
CA ASP A 96 17.15 -14.95 -15.23
C ASP A 96 16.12 -13.96 -15.84
N LEU A 97 15.14 -13.53 -15.06
CA LEU A 97 14.13 -12.57 -15.52
C LEU A 97 14.59 -11.12 -15.32
N GLU A 98 14.35 -10.28 -16.31
CA GLU A 98 14.42 -8.83 -16.14
C GLU A 98 13.08 -8.32 -15.62
N LEU A 99 13.08 -7.70 -14.44
CA LEU A 99 11.89 -7.08 -13.86
C LEU A 99 11.81 -5.62 -14.31
N VAL A 100 10.65 -5.22 -14.83
CA VAL A 100 10.33 -3.85 -15.17
C VAL A 100 9.20 -3.39 -14.27
N VAL A 101 9.43 -2.32 -13.52
CA VAL A 101 8.42 -1.72 -12.65
C VAL A 101 7.89 -0.45 -13.28
N SER A 102 6.58 -0.23 -13.25
CA SER A 102 6.00 1.02 -13.74
C SER A 102 5.01 1.63 -12.77
N ALA A 103 4.91 2.96 -12.80
CA ALA A 103 3.90 3.68 -12.05
C ALA A 103 3.23 4.77 -12.91
N THR A 104 1.98 5.10 -12.57
CA THR A 104 1.24 6.16 -13.25
C THR A 104 1.47 7.53 -12.61
N THR A 105 1.48 7.59 -11.25
CA THR A 105 1.64 8.86 -10.53
C THR A 105 3.11 9.26 -10.42
N PRO A 106 3.44 10.57 -10.46
CA PRO A 106 4.82 11.04 -10.28
C PRO A 106 5.43 10.62 -8.93
N THR A 107 4.63 10.57 -7.87
CA THR A 107 5.05 10.14 -6.53
C THR A 107 5.33 8.64 -6.47
N GLY A 108 4.47 7.80 -7.09
CA GLY A 108 4.69 6.37 -7.21
C GLY A 108 5.94 6.06 -8.05
N PHE A 109 6.14 6.79 -9.14
CA PHE A 109 7.34 6.65 -9.98
C PHE A 109 8.64 7.03 -9.26
N ALA A 110 8.62 8.14 -8.50
CA ALA A 110 9.77 8.54 -7.71
C ALA A 110 10.10 7.50 -6.64
N LEU A 111 9.08 7.01 -5.92
CA LEU A 111 9.25 5.96 -4.94
C LEU A 111 9.79 4.67 -5.56
N ALA A 112 9.25 4.23 -6.69
CA ALA A 112 9.72 3.01 -7.35
C ALA A 112 11.20 3.12 -7.78
N LYS A 113 11.65 4.29 -8.21
CA LYS A 113 13.08 4.54 -8.51
C LYS A 113 13.97 4.49 -7.29
N ASP A 114 13.47 4.96 -6.15
CA ASP A 114 14.18 4.94 -4.88
C ASP A 114 14.28 3.52 -4.31
N MET A 115 13.15 2.79 -4.32
CA MET A 115 13.09 1.40 -3.83
C MET A 115 13.88 0.42 -4.71
N TYR A 116 13.86 0.62 -6.04
CA TYR A 116 14.44 -0.31 -7.01
C TYR A 116 15.47 0.35 -7.93
N PRO A 117 16.58 0.90 -7.40
CA PRO A 117 17.58 1.61 -8.20
C PRO A 117 18.29 0.70 -9.24
N HIS A 118 18.25 -0.60 -9.02
CA HIS A 118 18.84 -1.63 -9.90
C HIS A 118 17.87 -2.16 -10.95
N LEU A 119 16.57 -1.88 -10.84
CA LEU A 119 15.57 -2.29 -11.81
C LEU A 119 15.26 -1.19 -12.84
N ARG A 120 14.72 -1.60 -13.95
CA ARG A 120 14.19 -0.67 -14.95
C ARG A 120 12.84 -0.15 -14.51
N VAL A 121 12.80 1.12 -14.08
CA VAL A 121 11.56 1.80 -13.68
C VAL A 121 11.11 2.76 -14.77
N ILE A 122 9.86 2.63 -15.24
CA ILE A 122 9.27 3.43 -16.32
C ILE A 122 7.93 4.05 -15.90
N LEU A 123 7.53 5.11 -16.60
CA LEU A 123 6.15 5.59 -16.48
C LEU A 123 5.21 4.73 -17.32
N TYR A 124 4.04 4.42 -16.74
CA TYR A 124 3.02 3.67 -17.49
C TYR A 124 2.51 4.48 -18.68
N PRO A 125 2.34 3.85 -19.87
CA PRO A 125 1.84 4.53 -21.05
C PRO A 125 0.40 4.97 -20.85
N MET A 126 0.04 6.11 -21.45
CA MET A 126 -1.37 6.50 -21.52
C MET A 126 -2.16 5.50 -22.32
N ASP A 127 -3.40 5.23 -21.91
CA ASP A 127 -4.29 4.32 -22.61
C ASP A 127 -4.91 4.93 -23.86
N LEU A 128 -4.12 5.72 -24.62
CA LEU A 128 -4.55 6.50 -25.78
C LEU A 128 -3.92 5.98 -27.07
N GLY A 129 -4.74 5.61 -28.04
CA GLY A 129 -4.33 5.23 -29.39
C GLY A 129 -3.23 4.17 -29.43
N PRO A 130 -2.07 4.43 -30.10
CA PRO A 130 -1.01 3.45 -30.24
C PRO A 130 -0.06 3.37 -29.03
N CYS A 131 -0.19 4.27 -28.02
CA CYS A 131 0.77 4.37 -26.90
C CYS A 131 0.99 3.04 -26.18
N PRO A 132 -0.05 2.27 -25.78
CA PRO A 132 0.14 0.98 -25.15
C PRO A 132 0.89 -0.02 -26.04
N ALA A 133 0.53 -0.10 -27.31
CA ALA A 133 1.16 -1.03 -28.25
C ALA A 133 2.64 -0.67 -28.49
N ILE A 134 2.98 0.62 -28.53
CA ILE A 134 4.38 1.09 -28.65
C ILE A 134 5.17 0.65 -27.41
N ALA A 135 4.63 0.90 -26.21
CA ALA A 135 5.27 0.51 -24.96
C ALA A 135 5.49 -1.00 -24.87
N LEU A 136 4.43 -1.79 -25.12
CA LEU A 136 4.50 -3.26 -25.08
C LEU A 136 5.54 -3.83 -26.07
N ARG A 137 5.63 -3.28 -27.30
CA ARG A 137 6.67 -3.69 -28.25
C ARG A 137 8.08 -3.29 -27.83
N ARG A 138 8.23 -2.21 -27.06
CA ARG A 138 9.56 -1.73 -26.61
C ARG A 138 10.01 -2.47 -25.36
N VAL A 139 9.10 -2.75 -24.42
CA VAL A 139 9.38 -3.56 -23.23
C VAL A 139 9.52 -5.04 -23.61
N ALA A 140 8.70 -5.49 -24.55
CA ALA A 140 8.61 -6.88 -25.02
C ALA A 140 8.45 -7.90 -23.86
N PRO A 141 7.48 -7.71 -22.94
CA PRO A 141 7.37 -8.56 -21.78
C PRO A 141 6.79 -9.93 -22.16
N ILE A 142 7.22 -10.98 -21.43
CA ILE A 142 6.57 -12.32 -21.52
C ILE A 142 5.22 -12.32 -20.83
N CYS A 143 5.03 -11.48 -19.78
CA CYS A 143 3.75 -11.22 -19.15
C CYS A 143 3.71 -9.84 -18.48
N VAL A 144 2.50 -9.35 -18.24
CA VAL A 144 2.27 -8.09 -17.49
C VAL A 144 1.46 -8.40 -16.23
N LEU A 145 1.92 -7.90 -15.09
CA LEU A 145 1.28 -8.02 -13.78
C LEU A 145 0.72 -6.65 -13.37
N LEU A 146 -0.60 -6.53 -13.29
CA LEU A 146 -1.30 -5.32 -12.90
C LEU A 146 -1.69 -5.39 -11.43
N MET A 147 -1.19 -4.45 -10.63
CA MET A 147 -1.58 -4.32 -9.23
C MET A 147 -3.03 -3.86 -9.12
N GLU A 148 -3.75 -4.41 -8.16
CA GLU A 148 -5.16 -4.14 -7.91
C GLU A 148 -6.02 -4.43 -9.16
N LEU A 149 -6.94 -3.56 -9.54
CA LEU A 149 -7.81 -3.78 -10.70
C LEU A 149 -7.69 -2.61 -11.70
N GLU A 150 -6.60 -2.60 -12.44
CA GLU A 150 -6.27 -1.58 -13.43
C GLU A 150 -6.68 -2.05 -14.84
N VAL A 151 -7.98 -1.91 -15.16
CA VAL A 151 -8.54 -2.32 -16.45
C VAL A 151 -8.47 -1.16 -17.44
N TRP A 152 -7.39 -1.14 -18.25
CA TRP A 152 -7.16 -0.16 -19.30
C TRP A 152 -7.47 -0.77 -20.67
N PRO A 153 -8.59 -0.40 -21.32
CA PRO A 153 -9.11 -1.09 -22.50
C PRO A 153 -8.13 -1.19 -23.66
N ASN A 154 -7.42 -0.11 -23.99
CA ASN A 154 -6.48 -0.14 -25.12
C ASN A 154 -5.22 -0.94 -24.80
N PHE A 155 -4.74 -0.86 -23.55
CA PHE A 155 -3.58 -1.63 -23.11
C PHE A 155 -3.87 -3.13 -23.17
N LEU A 156 -4.98 -3.56 -22.60
CA LEU A 156 -5.39 -4.97 -22.62
C LEU A 156 -5.63 -5.48 -24.05
N GLN A 157 -6.24 -4.66 -24.91
CA GLN A 157 -6.43 -5.01 -26.31
C GLN A 157 -5.08 -5.09 -27.04
N ALA A 158 -4.15 -4.19 -26.79
CA ALA A 158 -2.81 -4.22 -27.38
C ALA A 158 -2.01 -5.43 -26.90
N ALA A 159 -2.05 -5.75 -25.61
CA ALA A 159 -1.42 -6.95 -25.04
C ALA A 159 -1.97 -8.23 -25.69
N SER A 160 -3.30 -8.36 -25.76
CA SER A 160 -3.98 -9.49 -26.42
C SER A 160 -3.59 -9.62 -27.89
N ASN A 161 -3.54 -8.51 -28.65
CA ASN A 161 -3.14 -8.52 -30.04
C ASN A 161 -1.67 -8.94 -30.27
N LEU A 162 -0.80 -8.68 -29.28
CA LEU A 162 0.61 -9.06 -29.30
C LEU A 162 0.86 -10.45 -28.70
N GLY A 163 -0.17 -11.12 -28.18
CA GLY A 163 -0.06 -12.42 -27.53
C GLY A 163 0.63 -12.36 -26.17
N ILE A 164 0.64 -11.19 -25.53
CA ILE A 164 1.24 -10.97 -24.21
C ILE A 164 0.17 -11.23 -23.14
N PRO A 165 0.34 -12.22 -22.26
CA PRO A 165 -0.59 -12.51 -21.18
C PRO A 165 -0.54 -11.41 -20.12
N VAL A 166 -1.71 -11.14 -19.51
CA VAL A 166 -1.88 -10.17 -18.43
C VAL A 166 -2.51 -10.86 -17.23
N ALA A 167 -1.97 -10.61 -16.03
CA ALA A 167 -2.55 -11.02 -14.77
C ALA A 167 -2.85 -9.83 -13.89
N VAL A 168 -3.92 -9.91 -13.11
CA VAL A 168 -4.21 -9.01 -11.99
C VAL A 168 -3.68 -9.66 -10.73
N ILE A 169 -2.87 -8.93 -9.97
CA ILE A 169 -2.31 -9.37 -8.70
C ILE A 169 -2.76 -8.42 -7.58
N ASN A 170 -2.91 -8.95 -6.36
CA ASN A 170 -3.46 -8.19 -5.23
C ASN A 170 -4.81 -7.53 -5.56
N GLY A 171 -5.66 -8.25 -6.31
CA GLY A 171 -6.86 -7.71 -6.93
C GLY A 171 -7.90 -7.20 -5.94
N ARG A 172 -8.36 -5.96 -6.15
CA ARG A 172 -9.35 -5.30 -5.31
C ARG A 172 -10.35 -4.53 -6.16
N ILE A 173 -11.62 -4.67 -5.87
CA ILE A 173 -12.69 -3.92 -6.52
C ILE A 173 -13.61 -3.27 -5.48
N SER A 174 -13.55 -1.94 -5.35
CA SER A 174 -14.43 -1.21 -4.45
C SER A 174 -15.89 -1.32 -4.90
N GLU A 175 -16.83 -1.14 -3.97
CA GLU A 175 -18.26 -1.15 -4.30
C GLU A 175 -18.61 -0.09 -5.36
N GLN A 176 -18.00 1.09 -5.27
CA GLN A 176 -18.22 2.17 -6.23
C GLN A 176 -17.69 1.80 -7.62
N SER A 177 -16.47 1.23 -7.71
CA SER A 177 -15.90 0.75 -8.98
C SER A 177 -16.72 -0.40 -9.55
N PHE A 178 -17.15 -1.34 -8.72
CA PHE A 178 -18.03 -2.44 -9.13
C PHE A 178 -19.34 -1.93 -9.77
N LYS A 179 -20.03 -0.97 -9.13
CA LYS A 179 -21.24 -0.37 -9.68
C LYS A 179 -21.00 0.27 -11.05
N ARG A 180 -19.87 0.98 -11.22
CA ARG A 180 -19.47 1.59 -12.50
C ARG A 180 -19.19 0.53 -13.58
N TYR A 181 -18.38 -0.48 -13.26
CA TYR A 181 -18.04 -1.56 -14.20
C TYR A 181 -19.28 -2.34 -14.60
N ARG A 182 -20.21 -2.61 -13.69
CA ARG A 182 -21.47 -3.30 -14.01
C ARG A 182 -22.31 -2.55 -15.03
N MET A 183 -22.31 -1.20 -15.00
CA MET A 183 -23.03 -0.39 -16.00
C MET A 183 -22.40 -0.49 -17.39
N ILE A 184 -21.08 -0.58 -17.50
CA ILE A 184 -20.37 -0.50 -18.78
C ILE A 184 -19.85 -1.86 -19.28
N ARG A 185 -20.06 -2.96 -18.54
CA ARG A 185 -19.50 -4.29 -18.85
C ARG A 185 -19.83 -4.81 -20.24
N ALA A 186 -21.03 -4.48 -20.75
CA ALA A 186 -21.45 -4.90 -22.08
C ALA A 186 -20.69 -4.17 -23.20
N LEU A 187 -20.21 -2.96 -22.91
CA LEU A 187 -19.47 -2.11 -23.84
C LEU A 187 -17.96 -2.38 -23.80
N LEU A 188 -17.44 -2.86 -22.67
CA LEU A 188 -16.01 -3.04 -22.41
C LEU A 188 -15.72 -4.46 -21.88
N PRO A 189 -15.71 -5.49 -22.75
CA PRO A 189 -15.48 -6.89 -22.35
C PRO A 189 -14.02 -7.21 -22.05
N GLN A 190 -13.19 -6.22 -21.76
CA GLN A 190 -11.73 -6.34 -21.57
C GLN A 190 -11.34 -7.18 -20.36
N PHE A 191 -12.23 -7.36 -19.38
CA PHE A 191 -12.03 -8.30 -18.28
C PHE A 191 -11.70 -9.73 -18.77
N ASN A 192 -12.24 -10.15 -19.93
CA ASN A 192 -11.99 -11.46 -20.51
C ASN A 192 -10.64 -11.56 -21.25
N LEU A 193 -9.87 -10.47 -21.32
CA LEU A 193 -8.51 -10.46 -21.88
C LEU A 193 -7.44 -10.72 -20.84
N ILE A 194 -7.80 -10.76 -19.55
CA ILE A 194 -6.92 -11.06 -18.44
C ILE A 194 -6.98 -12.56 -18.17
N GLN A 195 -5.82 -13.22 -18.05
CA GLN A 195 -5.69 -14.67 -17.91
C GLN A 195 -5.79 -15.15 -16.48
N ILE A 196 -5.37 -14.34 -15.51
CA ILE A 196 -5.36 -14.70 -14.08
C ILE A 196 -5.75 -13.50 -13.24
N TYR A 197 -6.61 -13.74 -12.25
CA TYR A 197 -6.99 -12.77 -11.23
C TYR A 197 -6.67 -13.32 -9.85
N CYS A 198 -5.62 -12.81 -9.21
CA CYS A 198 -5.27 -13.07 -7.82
C CYS A 198 -5.93 -12.03 -6.93
N MET A 199 -7.03 -12.38 -6.27
CA MET A 199 -7.87 -11.46 -5.52
C MET A 199 -7.50 -11.43 -4.03
N GLN A 200 -7.70 -10.28 -3.38
CA GLN A 200 -7.41 -10.14 -1.96
C GLN A 200 -8.37 -10.93 -1.06
N ASP A 201 -9.64 -11.03 -1.44
CA ASP A 201 -10.66 -11.76 -0.67
C ASP A 201 -11.83 -12.24 -1.54
N GLU A 202 -12.72 -13.07 -0.94
CA GLU A 202 -13.91 -13.61 -1.60
C GLU A 202 -14.94 -12.54 -1.95
N VAL A 203 -15.00 -11.42 -1.25
CA VAL A 203 -15.93 -10.32 -1.58
C VAL A 203 -15.53 -9.71 -2.92
N TYR A 204 -14.25 -9.45 -3.12
CA TYR A 204 -13.75 -8.92 -4.38
C TYR A 204 -13.83 -9.94 -5.52
N ARG A 205 -13.57 -11.22 -5.24
CA ARG A 205 -13.77 -12.30 -6.20
C ARG A 205 -15.23 -12.40 -6.64
N THR A 206 -16.18 -12.40 -5.72
CA THR A 206 -17.61 -12.45 -6.03
C THR A 206 -18.04 -11.29 -6.92
N ARG A 207 -17.56 -10.06 -6.66
CA ARG A 207 -17.82 -8.90 -7.52
C ARG A 207 -17.31 -9.09 -8.94
N LEU A 208 -16.15 -9.75 -9.15
CA LEU A 208 -15.65 -10.08 -10.49
C LEU A 208 -16.52 -11.12 -11.18
N LEU A 209 -16.96 -12.15 -10.47
CA LEU A 209 -17.86 -13.17 -11.02
C LEU A 209 -19.19 -12.54 -11.47
N GLU A 210 -19.71 -11.57 -10.72
CA GLU A 210 -20.90 -10.81 -11.14
C GLU A 210 -20.66 -9.91 -12.37
N LEU A 211 -19.40 -9.58 -12.68
CA LEU A 211 -19.02 -8.91 -13.93
C LEU A 211 -18.82 -9.89 -15.11
N ASN A 212 -19.20 -11.17 -14.93
CA ASN A 212 -19.07 -12.27 -15.89
C ASN A 212 -17.61 -12.65 -16.22
N VAL A 213 -16.70 -12.46 -15.29
CA VAL A 213 -15.36 -13.07 -15.37
C VAL A 213 -15.47 -14.57 -15.08
N ASP A 214 -14.76 -15.40 -15.84
CA ASP A 214 -14.76 -16.85 -15.65
C ASP A 214 -14.17 -17.19 -14.26
N ARG A 215 -14.88 -18.05 -13.51
CA ARG A 215 -14.46 -18.52 -12.18
C ARG A 215 -13.07 -19.16 -12.22
N ASN A 216 -12.74 -19.86 -13.28
CA ASN A 216 -11.48 -20.58 -13.43
C ASN A 216 -10.27 -19.62 -13.59
N LEU A 217 -10.51 -18.37 -13.94
CA LEU A 217 -9.49 -17.34 -14.04
C LEU A 217 -9.27 -16.58 -12.71
N THR A 218 -10.09 -16.86 -11.68
CA THR A 218 -10.11 -16.11 -10.43
C THR A 218 -9.73 -16.97 -9.23
N GLU A 219 -8.77 -16.50 -8.45
CA GLU A 219 -8.31 -17.13 -7.20
C GLU A 219 -8.25 -16.11 -6.07
N VAL A 220 -8.46 -16.55 -4.83
CA VAL A 220 -8.21 -15.72 -3.64
C VAL A 220 -6.83 -16.08 -3.12
N THR A 221 -5.88 -15.18 -3.33
CA THR A 221 -4.50 -15.35 -2.86
C THR A 221 -4.21 -14.56 -1.59
N GLY A 222 -5.08 -13.61 -1.21
CA GLY A 222 -4.90 -12.75 -0.05
C GLY A 222 -4.32 -11.38 -0.39
N ASN A 223 -4.02 -10.59 0.65
CA ASN A 223 -3.51 -9.23 0.48
C ASN A 223 -2.01 -9.17 0.78
N MET A 224 -1.21 -8.89 -0.25
CA MET A 224 0.26 -8.86 -0.19
C MET A 224 0.82 -7.82 0.79
N LYS A 225 0.04 -6.82 1.20
CA LYS A 225 0.51 -5.83 2.18
C LYS A 225 0.86 -6.44 3.53
N TYR A 226 0.26 -7.60 3.88
CA TYR A 226 0.59 -8.30 5.13
C TYR A 226 1.94 -9.02 5.04
N ASP A 227 2.39 -9.37 3.83
CA ASP A 227 3.71 -9.99 3.61
C ASP A 227 4.84 -8.96 3.70
N ASN A 228 4.53 -7.67 3.54
CA ASN A 228 5.51 -6.58 3.63
C ASN A 228 5.77 -6.09 5.06
N VAL A 229 5.12 -6.67 6.06
CA VAL A 229 5.34 -6.31 7.46
C VAL A 229 6.00 -7.45 8.23
N ARG A 230 6.96 -7.11 9.07
CA ARG A 230 7.64 -8.09 9.92
C ARG A 230 6.75 -8.43 11.11
N THR A 231 6.62 -9.72 11.38
CA THR A 231 5.91 -10.25 12.55
C THR A 231 6.84 -11.05 13.48
N GLU A 232 8.13 -11.11 13.15
CA GLU A 232 9.13 -11.91 13.87
C GLU A 232 10.40 -11.09 14.13
N GLY A 233 10.89 -11.23 15.35
CA GLY A 233 12.16 -10.67 15.79
C GLY A 233 12.15 -9.15 15.93
N GLU A 234 12.62 -8.66 17.08
CA GLU A 234 12.96 -7.25 17.26
C GLU A 234 14.35 -7.03 16.62
N SER A 235 14.50 -5.95 15.84
CA SER A 235 15.83 -5.57 15.33
C SER A 235 16.69 -5.08 16.48
N GLU A 236 18.03 -5.18 16.34
CA GLU A 236 18.97 -4.61 17.32
C GLU A 236 18.70 -3.12 17.57
N GLU A 237 18.31 -2.39 16.52
CA GLU A 237 17.94 -0.99 16.64
C GLU A 237 16.67 -0.80 17.48
N THR A 238 15.65 -1.66 17.29
CA THR A 238 14.40 -1.63 18.07
C THR A 238 14.68 -1.86 19.55
N ILE A 239 15.50 -2.88 19.86
CA ILE A 239 15.91 -3.16 21.26
C ILE A 239 16.65 -1.97 21.86
N ALA A 240 17.65 -1.43 21.14
CA ALA A 240 18.43 -0.29 21.60
C ALA A 240 17.57 0.99 21.78
N VAL A 241 16.55 1.20 20.95
CA VAL A 241 15.60 2.31 21.08
C VAL A 241 14.68 2.07 22.28
N ARG A 242 14.19 0.85 22.50
CA ARG A 242 13.38 0.50 23.66
C ARG A 242 14.12 0.74 24.97
N ASP A 243 15.35 0.24 25.10
CA ASP A 243 16.19 0.41 26.30
C ASP A 243 16.46 1.89 26.58
N TRP A 244 16.66 2.69 25.55
CA TRP A 244 16.88 4.12 25.67
C TRP A 244 15.61 4.89 26.06
N LEU A 245 14.43 4.53 25.52
CA LEU A 245 13.15 5.15 25.84
C LEU A 245 12.65 4.77 27.25
N SER A 246 12.93 3.56 27.68
CA SER A 246 12.40 2.93 28.89
C SER A 246 13.49 2.31 29.76
N PRO A 247 14.52 3.07 30.20
CA PRO A 247 15.64 2.54 30.98
C PRO A 247 15.25 2.06 32.38
N ASP A 248 14.10 2.50 32.87
CA ASP A 248 13.54 2.20 34.20
C ASP A 248 12.22 1.39 34.12
N GLY A 249 11.90 0.82 32.95
CA GLY A 249 10.68 0.04 32.75
C GLY A 249 9.41 0.87 32.59
N ARG A 250 9.54 2.20 32.36
CA ARG A 250 8.38 3.07 32.11
C ARG A 250 7.64 2.66 30.84
N LEU A 251 6.31 2.88 30.81
CA LEU A 251 5.50 2.67 29.62
C LEU A 251 5.90 3.60 28.48
N VAL A 252 5.90 3.10 27.27
CA VAL A 252 6.17 3.86 26.04
C VAL A 252 4.90 3.91 25.19
N LEU A 253 4.34 5.11 25.05
CA LEU A 253 3.25 5.41 24.11
C LEU A 253 3.82 6.05 22.85
N VAL A 254 3.62 5.42 21.69
CA VAL A 254 3.99 5.97 20.38
C VAL A 254 2.74 6.44 19.66
N CYS A 255 2.68 7.73 19.33
CA CYS A 255 1.62 8.35 18.53
C CYS A 255 2.14 8.53 17.10
N GLY A 256 1.87 7.54 16.23
CA GLY A 256 2.43 7.48 14.90
C GLY A 256 1.56 8.10 13.82
N SER A 257 2.18 8.80 12.88
CA SER A 257 1.54 9.43 11.71
C SER A 257 0.42 10.41 12.08
N THR A 258 0.66 11.25 13.07
CA THR A 258 -0.32 12.22 13.60
C THR A 258 -0.57 13.39 12.64
N HIS A 259 -1.73 14.02 12.79
CA HIS A 259 -2.20 15.16 11.98
C HIS A 259 -2.90 16.21 12.83
N GLY A 260 -2.75 17.47 12.43
CA GLY A 260 -3.49 18.59 13.02
C GLY A 260 -3.16 18.78 14.50
N ASP A 261 -4.19 18.74 15.34
CA ASP A 261 -4.08 18.94 16.78
C ASP A 261 -3.97 17.61 17.57
N GLU A 262 -3.87 16.47 16.88
CA GLU A 262 -3.79 15.16 17.53
C GLU A 262 -2.60 15.07 18.49
N GLU A 263 -1.47 15.70 18.15
CA GLU A 263 -0.27 15.66 18.97
C GLU A 263 -0.51 16.26 20.36
N GLU A 264 -1.22 17.39 20.41
CA GLU A 264 -1.55 18.08 21.66
C GLU A 264 -2.60 17.33 22.48
N TRP A 265 -3.64 16.79 21.82
CA TRP A 265 -4.68 16.00 22.47
C TRP A 265 -4.12 14.72 23.09
N LEU A 266 -3.25 14.03 22.36
CA LEU A 266 -2.61 12.80 22.81
C LEU A 266 -1.64 13.07 23.98
N ALA A 267 -0.83 14.11 23.89
CA ALA A 267 0.08 14.50 24.98
C ALA A 267 -0.70 14.84 26.26
N THR A 268 -1.81 15.60 26.14
CA THR A 268 -2.66 15.97 27.27
C THR A 268 -3.33 14.72 27.88
N ALA A 269 -3.99 13.88 27.05
CA ALA A 269 -4.64 12.66 27.52
C ALA A 269 -3.66 11.69 28.21
N ALA A 270 -2.45 11.51 27.64
CA ALA A 270 -1.41 10.67 28.22
C ALA A 270 -0.89 11.22 29.55
N ASN A 271 -0.72 12.56 29.67
CA ASN A 271 -0.31 13.18 30.92
C ASN A 271 -1.37 13.03 32.02
N ASP A 272 -2.64 13.21 31.67
CA ASP A 272 -3.74 13.02 32.62
C ASP A 272 -3.75 11.57 33.14
N VAL A 273 -3.62 10.60 32.24
CA VAL A 273 -3.58 9.17 32.60
C VAL A 273 -2.36 8.85 33.45
N ARG A 274 -1.19 9.40 33.11
CA ARG A 274 0.04 9.25 33.90
C ARG A 274 -0.15 9.77 35.35
N SER A 275 -0.77 10.94 35.48
CA SER A 275 -1.06 11.55 36.77
C SER A 275 -2.11 10.75 37.56
N ASP A 276 -3.19 10.31 36.91
CA ASP A 276 -4.27 9.53 37.50
C ASP A 276 -3.80 8.18 38.06
N LEU A 277 -2.89 7.51 37.35
CA LEU A 277 -2.39 6.17 37.69
C LEU A 277 -1.09 6.21 38.51
N GLY A 278 -0.42 7.37 38.61
CA GLY A 278 0.87 7.47 39.27
C GLY A 278 2.01 6.69 38.61
N ILE A 279 1.95 6.53 37.26
CA ILE A 279 2.90 5.73 36.48
C ILE A 279 3.90 6.60 35.73
N ALA A 280 5.10 6.08 35.49
CA ALA A 280 6.05 6.68 34.58
C ALA A 280 5.70 6.30 33.14
N MET A 281 5.66 7.29 32.23
CA MET A 281 5.33 7.08 30.82
C MET A 281 6.19 7.98 29.92
N ARG A 282 6.71 7.41 28.85
CA ARG A 282 7.36 8.10 27.75
C ARG A 282 6.36 8.33 26.62
N ILE A 283 6.30 9.54 26.09
CA ILE A 283 5.47 9.89 24.94
C ILE A 283 6.38 10.14 23.74
N VAL A 284 6.12 9.46 22.65
CA VAL A 284 6.78 9.64 21.35
C VAL A 284 5.74 10.07 20.33
N VAL A 285 6.00 11.15 19.62
CA VAL A 285 5.10 11.68 18.58
C VAL A 285 5.81 11.65 17.24
N ALA A 286 5.20 11.03 16.24
CA ALA A 286 5.71 10.98 14.88
C ALA A 286 4.69 11.60 13.92
N PRO A 287 4.83 12.89 13.55
CA PRO A 287 3.93 13.54 12.59
C PRO A 287 3.97 12.84 11.23
N ARG A 288 2.81 12.73 10.57
CA ARG A 288 2.72 12.14 9.21
C ARG A 288 3.63 12.83 8.19
N HIS A 289 3.85 14.11 8.41
CA HIS A 289 4.70 14.97 7.62
C HIS A 289 5.84 15.48 8.50
N PRO A 290 7.06 14.93 8.40
CA PRO A 290 8.20 15.31 9.26
C PRO A 290 8.52 16.80 9.23
N GLU A 291 8.23 17.49 8.13
CA GLU A 291 8.37 18.96 8.00
C GLU A 291 7.49 19.74 8.98
N ARG A 292 6.47 19.10 9.59
CA ARG A 292 5.66 19.70 10.67
C ARG A 292 6.32 19.62 12.05
N ALA A 293 7.35 18.82 12.24
CA ALA A 293 7.95 18.60 13.56
C ALA A 293 8.35 19.89 14.28
N PRO A 294 8.91 20.92 13.61
CA PRO A 294 9.17 22.21 14.27
C PRO A 294 7.91 22.87 14.85
N SER A 295 6.83 22.93 14.07
CA SER A 295 5.55 23.52 14.54
C SER A 295 4.88 22.69 15.64
N VAL A 296 4.99 21.36 15.59
CA VAL A 296 4.52 20.47 16.65
C VAL A 296 5.28 20.73 17.95
N ARG A 297 6.61 20.88 17.88
CA ARG A 297 7.43 21.25 19.04
C ARG A 297 7.01 22.58 19.64
N GLU A 298 6.79 23.59 18.83
CA GLU A 298 6.34 24.92 19.28
C GLU A 298 4.98 24.85 19.96
N GLY A 299 4.00 24.13 19.39
CA GLY A 299 2.67 23.93 19.97
C GLY A 299 2.71 23.23 21.33
N LEU A 300 3.50 22.15 21.43
CA LEU A 300 3.69 21.44 22.70
C LEU A 300 4.45 22.29 23.74
N ALA A 301 5.49 23.01 23.34
CA ALA A 301 6.25 23.89 24.21
C ALA A 301 5.39 25.04 24.76
N ALA A 302 4.50 25.63 23.97
CA ALA A 302 3.55 26.64 24.40
C ALA A 302 2.59 26.16 25.51
N ARG A 303 2.43 24.85 25.66
CA ARG A 303 1.64 24.17 26.71
C ARG A 303 2.49 23.66 27.88
N GLY A 304 3.77 24.02 27.92
CA GLY A 304 4.68 23.67 28.98
C GLY A 304 5.40 22.32 28.84
N TRP A 305 5.33 21.68 27.67
CA TRP A 305 6.06 20.44 27.43
C TRP A 305 7.51 20.67 27.00
N THR A 306 8.41 19.89 27.57
CA THR A 306 9.79 19.81 27.06
C THR A 306 9.80 18.79 25.89
N CYS A 307 10.42 19.17 24.77
CA CYS A 307 10.45 18.35 23.58
C CYS A 307 11.86 18.25 22.99
N SER A 308 12.21 17.08 22.45
CA SER A 308 13.42 16.90 21.62
C SER A 308 13.09 16.26 20.29
N MET A 309 13.96 16.48 19.30
CA MET A 309 13.85 15.91 17.96
C MET A 309 14.66 14.63 17.87
N TRP A 310 14.12 13.59 17.24
CA TRP A 310 14.83 12.35 17.01
C TRP A 310 16.14 12.54 16.22
N SER A 311 16.13 13.41 15.20
CA SER A 311 17.34 13.74 14.42
C SER A 311 18.53 14.18 15.26
N SER A 312 18.29 14.84 16.41
CA SER A 312 19.34 15.27 17.34
C SER A 312 19.94 14.12 18.16
N HIS A 313 19.33 12.93 18.15
CA HIS A 313 19.77 11.75 18.88
C HIS A 313 20.40 10.68 18.00
N MET A 314 20.35 10.82 16.65
CA MET A 314 20.91 9.84 15.71
C MET A 314 22.44 9.71 15.80
N GLY A 315 23.13 10.79 16.19
CA GLY A 315 24.59 10.79 16.37
C GLY A 315 25.09 10.44 17.77
N GLY A 316 24.15 10.16 18.71
CA GLY A 316 24.44 9.83 20.11
C GLY A 316 23.24 10.12 21.00
N ARG A 317 22.76 9.10 21.70
CA ARG A 317 21.51 9.16 22.49
C ARG A 317 21.81 9.69 23.89
N ARG A 318 21.51 10.98 24.15
CA ARG A 318 21.48 11.46 25.55
C ARG A 318 20.23 10.91 26.28
N PRO A 319 20.27 10.74 27.61
CA PRO A 319 19.07 10.44 28.38
C PRO A 319 17.98 11.50 28.18
N LEU A 320 16.74 11.06 28.07
CA LEU A 320 15.58 11.95 28.01
C LEU A 320 15.08 12.26 29.40
N ALA A 321 14.73 13.54 29.69
CA ALA A 321 14.11 13.92 30.92
C ALA A 321 12.73 13.24 31.10
N ASP A 322 12.25 13.09 32.35
CA ASP A 322 11.02 12.34 32.64
C ASP A 322 9.78 12.84 31.89
N ASN A 323 9.67 14.15 31.74
CA ASN A 323 8.53 14.79 31.07
C ASN A 323 8.85 15.22 29.64
N GLU A 324 9.94 14.73 29.05
CA GLU A 324 10.34 15.09 27.69
C GLU A 324 9.60 14.24 26.67
N ILE A 325 8.91 14.90 25.74
CA ILE A 325 8.27 14.28 24.58
C ILE A 325 9.30 14.17 23.45
N LEU A 326 9.48 12.97 22.90
CA LEU A 326 10.30 12.79 21.72
C LEU A 326 9.46 13.00 20.45
N ILE A 327 9.94 13.85 19.54
CA ILE A 327 9.32 14.09 18.24
C ILE A 327 10.17 13.44 17.15
N VAL A 328 9.58 12.50 16.41
CA VAL A 328 10.24 11.81 15.28
C VAL A 328 10.08 12.67 14.03
N ASP A 329 11.13 13.37 13.70
CA ASP A 329 11.21 14.34 12.59
C ASP A 329 11.89 13.79 11.33
N THR A 330 12.01 12.46 11.24
CA THR A 330 12.67 11.76 10.12
C THR A 330 11.77 10.68 9.53
N ILE A 331 12.02 10.31 8.27
CA ILE A 331 11.31 9.22 7.56
C ILE A 331 12.05 7.90 7.81
N GLY A 332 11.30 6.78 7.86
CA GLY A 332 11.84 5.42 7.90
C GLY A 332 12.03 4.84 9.30
N HIS A 333 11.84 5.61 10.38
CA HIS A 333 12.06 5.14 11.75
C HIS A 333 10.79 4.72 12.51
N LEU A 334 9.60 4.95 11.96
CA LEU A 334 8.34 4.71 12.69
C LEU A 334 8.13 3.24 13.07
N GLU A 335 8.55 2.30 12.22
CA GLU A 335 8.50 0.87 12.51
C GLU A 335 9.36 0.51 13.73
N THR A 336 10.57 1.06 13.83
CA THR A 336 11.46 0.91 14.99
C THR A 336 10.78 1.40 16.27
N PHE A 337 10.13 2.56 16.22
CA PHE A 337 9.40 3.10 17.38
C PHE A 337 8.17 2.27 17.74
N TYR A 338 7.42 1.74 16.76
CA TYR A 338 6.33 0.81 17.03
C TYR A 338 6.85 -0.48 17.68
N GLY A 339 7.97 -1.03 17.22
CA GLY A 339 8.60 -2.17 17.86
C GLY A 339 9.02 -1.88 19.31
N ALA A 340 9.48 -0.67 19.60
CA ALA A 340 9.95 -0.25 20.92
C ALA A 340 8.83 0.19 21.90
N CYS A 341 7.56 0.31 21.48
CA CYS A 341 6.48 0.79 22.34
C CYS A 341 5.74 -0.33 23.08
N ASP A 342 4.96 0.05 24.08
CA ASP A 342 3.97 -0.81 24.76
C ASP A 342 2.57 -0.55 24.20
N LEU A 343 2.31 0.66 23.73
CA LEU A 343 1.03 1.11 23.22
C LEU A 343 1.23 2.03 22.01
N ALA A 344 0.51 1.79 20.94
CA ALA A 344 0.56 2.58 19.72
C ALA A 344 -0.79 3.29 19.47
N PHE A 345 -0.76 4.59 19.27
CA PHE A 345 -1.88 5.34 18.72
C PHE A 345 -1.63 5.65 17.24
N ILE A 346 -2.62 5.38 16.39
CA ILE A 346 -2.54 5.61 14.95
C ILE A 346 -3.24 6.92 14.57
N GLY A 347 -2.45 7.89 14.11
CA GLY A 347 -2.90 9.23 13.79
C GLY A 347 -3.73 9.36 12.52
N GLY A 348 -4.22 10.58 12.26
CA GLY A 348 -5.18 10.87 11.19
C GLY A 348 -6.54 10.24 11.42
N SER A 349 -6.78 9.74 12.63
CA SER A 349 -7.96 8.97 13.00
C SER A 349 -8.90 9.69 13.98
N LEU A 350 -8.41 10.62 14.81
CA LEU A 350 -9.25 11.54 15.58
C LEU A 350 -9.69 12.75 14.76
N VAL A 351 -8.90 13.11 13.76
CA VAL A 351 -9.24 14.13 12.76
C VAL A 351 -9.73 13.46 11.46
N PRO A 352 -10.56 14.12 10.61
CA PRO A 352 -11.18 13.49 9.43
C PRO A 352 -10.17 13.36 8.27
N ARG A 353 -9.08 12.60 8.50
CA ARG A 353 -8.04 12.29 7.49
C ARG A 353 -8.11 10.84 6.99
N GLY A 354 -9.00 10.03 7.57
CA GLY A 354 -9.25 8.65 7.13
C GLY A 354 -8.32 7.60 7.74
N GLY A 355 -7.54 7.97 8.76
CA GLY A 355 -6.60 7.08 9.44
C GLY A 355 -5.31 6.82 8.66
N GLN A 356 -4.32 6.29 9.38
CA GLN A 356 -3.03 5.84 8.82
C GLN A 356 -2.86 4.33 9.00
N ASN A 357 -1.73 3.76 8.56
CA ASN A 357 -1.51 2.32 8.56
C ASN A 357 -1.35 1.77 9.99
N MET A 358 -2.36 1.04 10.47
CA MET A 358 -2.32 0.37 11.78
C MET A 358 -1.68 -1.02 11.72
N VAL A 359 -1.51 -1.57 10.54
CA VAL A 359 -0.98 -2.94 10.35
C VAL A 359 0.47 -3.03 10.82
N GLU A 360 1.26 -1.97 10.66
CA GLU A 360 2.67 -1.92 11.09
C GLU A 360 2.80 -2.11 12.61
N ALA A 361 2.04 -1.34 13.40
CA ALA A 361 2.06 -1.48 14.87
C ALA A 361 1.43 -2.81 15.34
N ALA A 362 0.36 -3.26 14.66
CA ALA A 362 -0.29 -4.54 14.94
C ALA A 362 0.65 -5.74 14.69
N ALA A 363 1.43 -5.68 13.62
CA ALA A 363 2.41 -6.71 13.27
C ALA A 363 3.54 -6.83 14.31
N MET A 364 3.89 -5.72 14.99
CA MET A 364 4.85 -5.70 16.08
C MET A 364 4.29 -6.20 17.43
N GLY A 365 3.07 -6.71 17.45
CA GLY A 365 2.43 -7.23 18.66
C GLY A 365 2.08 -6.17 19.70
N LYS A 366 1.83 -4.93 19.24
CA LYS A 366 1.52 -3.82 20.15
C LYS A 366 0.01 -3.65 20.32
N ALA A 367 -0.40 -3.15 21.49
CA ALA A 367 -1.77 -2.71 21.69
C ALA A 367 -2.03 -1.45 20.85
N VAL A 368 -2.95 -1.55 19.90
CA VAL A 368 -3.22 -0.48 18.92
C VAL A 368 -4.51 0.23 19.26
N VAL A 369 -4.45 1.58 19.27
CA VAL A 369 -5.61 2.46 19.46
C VAL A 369 -5.73 3.43 18.28
N PHE A 370 -6.94 3.70 17.82
CA PHE A 370 -7.22 4.66 16.76
C PHE A 370 -8.60 5.29 16.93
N GLY A 371 -8.80 6.47 16.34
CA GLY A 371 -10.05 7.22 16.40
C GLY A 371 -11.12 6.72 15.42
N PRO A 372 -12.24 7.46 15.24
CA PRO A 372 -13.39 7.04 14.43
C PRO A 372 -13.16 7.20 12.92
N HIS A 373 -12.21 8.03 12.50
CA HIS A 373 -11.98 8.33 11.09
C HIS A 373 -10.98 7.36 10.46
N VAL A 374 -11.47 6.24 9.90
CA VAL A 374 -10.64 5.13 9.39
C VAL A 374 -10.99 4.75 7.94
N SER A 375 -11.49 5.69 7.16
CA SER A 375 -12.02 5.42 5.81
C SER A 375 -11.00 4.82 4.84
N ASN A 376 -9.70 5.09 5.02
CA ASN A 376 -8.63 4.59 4.18
C ASN A 376 -8.27 3.12 4.50
N PHE A 377 -8.60 2.64 5.72
CA PHE A 377 -8.20 1.33 6.24
C PHE A 377 -9.39 0.52 6.77
N ARG A 378 -10.61 0.75 6.24
CA ARG A 378 -11.85 0.13 6.73
C ARG A 378 -11.76 -1.38 6.91
N ARG A 379 -11.16 -2.08 5.93
CA ARG A 379 -11.06 -3.55 5.98
C ARG A 379 -10.12 -4.00 7.08
N ASP A 380 -8.98 -3.34 7.25
CA ASP A 380 -8.01 -3.68 8.29
C ASP A 380 -8.58 -3.43 9.68
N VAL A 381 -9.23 -2.27 9.85
CA VAL A 381 -9.94 -1.92 11.09
C VAL A 381 -11.01 -2.96 11.41
N GLN A 382 -11.83 -3.33 10.44
CA GLN A 382 -12.85 -4.36 10.63
C GLN A 382 -12.25 -5.67 11.12
N LEU A 383 -11.18 -6.16 10.46
CA LEU A 383 -10.51 -7.40 10.84
C LEU A 383 -9.90 -7.33 12.24
N LEU A 384 -9.24 -6.22 12.59
CA LEU A 384 -8.65 -6.03 13.90
C LEU A 384 -9.70 -5.96 15.02
N LEU A 385 -10.83 -5.29 14.76
CA LEU A 385 -11.93 -5.20 15.75
C LEU A 385 -12.67 -6.53 15.90
N GLU A 386 -12.96 -7.25 14.81
CA GLU A 386 -13.56 -8.59 14.83
C GLU A 386 -12.70 -9.61 15.59
N ALA A 387 -11.36 -9.49 15.45
CA ALA A 387 -10.40 -10.31 16.19
C ALA A 387 -10.17 -9.83 17.64
N HIS A 388 -10.80 -8.74 18.09
CA HIS A 388 -10.50 -8.09 19.36
C HIS A 388 -9.01 -7.81 19.55
N ALA A 389 -8.35 -7.35 18.48
CA ALA A 389 -6.91 -7.14 18.38
C ALA A 389 -6.50 -5.65 18.43
N ALA A 390 -7.46 -4.74 18.48
CA ALA A 390 -7.23 -3.30 18.60
C ALA A 390 -8.40 -2.61 19.29
N CYS A 391 -8.23 -1.34 19.65
CA CYS A 391 -9.25 -0.51 20.25
C CYS A 391 -9.58 0.69 19.36
N GLN A 392 -10.85 0.88 19.02
CA GLN A 392 -11.34 2.11 18.42
C GLN A 392 -11.94 3.01 19.50
N VAL A 393 -11.66 4.30 19.42
CA VAL A 393 -12.23 5.33 20.32
C VAL A 393 -13.12 6.27 19.51
N SER A 394 -14.14 6.81 20.15
CA SER A 394 -15.11 7.73 19.52
C SER A 394 -14.66 9.18 19.56
N ASP A 395 -14.00 9.60 20.64
CA ASP A 395 -13.62 10.98 20.95
C ASP A 395 -12.46 11.02 21.95
N LEU A 396 -12.14 12.21 22.45
CA LEU A 396 -11.03 12.41 23.40
C LEU A 396 -11.32 11.87 24.80
N GLU A 397 -12.57 11.86 25.25
CA GLU A 397 -12.95 11.32 26.55
C GLU A 397 -12.81 9.79 26.55
N ASP A 398 -13.31 9.13 25.51
CA ASP A 398 -13.14 7.69 25.29
C ASP A 398 -11.67 7.31 25.11
N LEU A 399 -10.89 8.14 24.41
CA LEU A 399 -9.43 7.97 24.30
C LEU A 399 -8.76 7.95 25.68
N ARG A 400 -9.07 8.94 26.53
CA ARG A 400 -8.51 9.02 27.90
C ARG A 400 -8.89 7.79 28.74
N ALA A 401 -10.17 7.39 28.68
CA ALA A 401 -10.65 6.20 29.38
C ALA A 401 -9.97 4.92 28.90
N LYS A 402 -9.79 4.78 27.58
CA LYS A 402 -9.13 3.64 26.97
C LYS A 402 -7.64 3.59 27.28
N LEU A 403 -6.94 4.74 27.20
CA LEU A 403 -5.53 4.83 27.60
C LEU A 403 -5.37 4.45 29.06
N LYS A 404 -6.24 4.96 29.96
CA LYS A 404 -6.19 4.62 31.39
C LYS A 404 -6.32 3.12 31.62
N THR A 405 -7.27 2.46 30.97
CA THR A 405 -7.45 1.01 31.02
C THR A 405 -6.20 0.27 30.52
N LEU A 406 -5.70 0.64 29.34
CA LEU A 406 -4.56 -0.05 28.72
C LEU A 406 -3.25 0.21 29.47
N CYS A 407 -3.03 1.39 30.03
CA CYS A 407 -1.85 1.70 30.82
C CYS A 407 -1.85 0.95 32.17
N GLY A 408 -3.04 0.71 32.75
CA GLY A 408 -3.18 0.01 34.02
C GLY A 408 -3.18 -1.51 33.92
N ASP A 409 -3.31 -2.08 32.73
CA ASP A 409 -3.47 -3.53 32.52
C ASP A 409 -2.50 -4.08 31.47
N ASP A 410 -1.37 -4.60 31.92
CA ASP A 410 -0.33 -5.19 31.08
C ASP A 410 -0.83 -6.44 30.33
N GLN A 411 -1.60 -7.29 31.03
CA GLN A 411 -2.14 -8.51 30.43
C GLN A 411 -3.10 -8.21 29.26
N LEU A 412 -3.88 -7.12 29.39
CA LEU A 412 -4.77 -6.68 28.33
C LEU A 412 -3.96 -6.20 27.10
N ARG A 413 -2.90 -5.40 27.32
CA ARG A 413 -2.03 -4.96 26.22
C ARG A 413 -1.40 -6.15 25.50
N GLN A 414 -0.89 -7.10 26.24
CA GLN A 414 -0.26 -8.32 25.72
C GLN A 414 -1.26 -9.16 24.91
N LYS A 415 -2.47 -9.39 25.42
CA LYS A 415 -3.53 -10.12 24.71
C LYS A 415 -3.95 -9.44 23.41
N LEU A 416 -4.06 -8.11 23.39
CA LEU A 416 -4.34 -7.35 22.16
C LEU A 416 -3.24 -7.53 21.13
N GLY A 417 -1.98 -7.41 21.55
CA GLY A 417 -0.80 -7.59 20.70
C GLY A 417 -0.72 -9.01 20.13
N GLU A 418 -0.88 -10.04 20.95
CA GLU A 418 -0.87 -11.45 20.52
C GLU A 418 -1.94 -11.74 19.46
N ARG A 419 -3.16 -11.23 19.67
CA ARG A 419 -4.26 -11.36 18.70
C ARG A 419 -3.94 -10.62 17.41
N ALA A 420 -3.35 -9.43 17.50
CA ALA A 420 -2.95 -8.63 16.35
C ALA A 420 -1.90 -9.36 15.50
N VAL A 421 -0.84 -9.88 16.10
CA VAL A 421 0.18 -10.69 15.40
C VAL A 421 -0.44 -11.94 14.80
N GLY A 422 -1.28 -12.66 15.56
CA GLY A 422 -1.96 -13.86 15.07
C GLY A 422 -2.83 -13.58 13.83
N LEU A 423 -3.56 -12.46 13.83
CA LEU A 423 -4.34 -12.01 12.69
C LEU A 423 -3.46 -11.68 11.49
N ILE A 424 -2.38 -10.92 11.68
CA ILE A 424 -1.47 -10.54 10.61
C ILE A 424 -0.81 -11.78 10.00
N ARG A 425 -0.23 -12.67 10.83
CA ARG A 425 0.38 -13.94 10.38
C ARG A 425 -0.61 -14.83 9.62
N GLY A 426 -1.84 -14.92 10.08
CA GLY A 426 -2.89 -15.67 9.38
C GLY A 426 -3.26 -15.11 7.99
N ASN A 427 -2.94 -13.84 7.73
CA ASN A 427 -3.14 -13.19 6.43
C ASN A 427 -1.87 -13.14 5.56
N GLN A 428 -0.71 -13.55 6.05
CA GLN A 428 0.54 -13.66 5.29
C GLN A 428 0.54 -14.85 4.32
N GLY A 429 1.56 -14.94 3.45
CA GLY A 429 1.71 -15.95 2.41
C GLY A 429 0.96 -15.64 1.12
N SER A 430 0.41 -14.43 1.00
CA SER A 430 -0.32 -13.99 -0.21
C SER A 430 0.60 -13.91 -1.43
N THR A 431 1.84 -13.47 -1.22
CA THR A 431 2.87 -13.34 -2.26
C THR A 431 3.26 -14.69 -2.83
N GLU A 432 3.50 -15.68 -1.96
CA GLU A 432 3.81 -17.06 -2.37
C GLU A 432 2.66 -17.68 -3.18
N ARG A 433 1.43 -17.61 -2.65
CA ARG A 433 0.24 -18.12 -3.36
C ARG A 433 0.03 -17.41 -4.69
N THR A 434 0.32 -16.11 -4.77
CA THR A 434 0.26 -15.36 -6.03
C THR A 434 1.32 -15.83 -7.00
N LEU A 435 2.58 -16.00 -6.56
CA LEU A 435 3.65 -16.48 -7.42
C LEU A 435 3.37 -17.89 -7.96
N GLU A 436 2.85 -18.81 -7.14
CA GLU A 436 2.42 -20.13 -7.58
C GLU A 436 1.40 -20.07 -8.74
N LYS A 437 0.41 -19.17 -8.64
CA LYS A 437 -0.59 -18.99 -9.70
C LYS A 437 -0.02 -18.34 -10.97
N LEU A 438 1.06 -17.58 -10.85
CA LEU A 438 1.72 -16.93 -11.99
C LEU A 438 2.69 -17.85 -12.75
N GLN A 439 3.09 -19.01 -12.21
CA GLN A 439 4.06 -19.93 -12.83
C GLN A 439 3.75 -20.25 -14.31
N PRO A 440 2.48 -20.49 -14.72
CA PRO A 440 2.18 -20.75 -16.14
C PRO A 440 2.49 -19.57 -17.07
N LEU A 441 2.55 -18.33 -16.56
CA LEU A 441 2.84 -17.13 -17.35
C LEU A 441 4.34 -16.79 -17.37
N LEU A 442 5.11 -17.28 -16.40
CA LEU A 442 6.54 -17.01 -16.32
C LEU A 442 7.37 -17.93 -17.24
N GLY A 443 6.73 -18.95 -17.80
CA GLY A 443 7.38 -19.99 -18.58
C GLY A 443 7.91 -21.06 -17.65
N ALA A 444 7.31 -22.26 -17.66
CA ALA A 444 7.90 -23.42 -17.01
C ALA A 444 9.34 -23.60 -17.52
N SER A 445 10.29 -23.60 -16.59
CA SER A 445 11.67 -24.03 -16.83
C SER A 445 11.67 -25.51 -17.16
#